data_e6bbf639086a71bdc3e39ad147beda87
#
_entry.id   e6bbf639086a71bdc3e39ad147beda87
#
_cell.length_a   1.000
_cell.length_b   1.000
_cell.length_c   1.000
_cell.angle_alpha   90.00
_cell.angle_beta   90.00
_cell.angle_gamma   90.00
#
_symmetry.space_group_name_H-M   'P 1'
#
loop_
_entity.id
_entity.type
_entity.pdbx_description
1 polymer ?
#
loop_
_entity_poly.entity_id
_entity_poly.type
_entity_poly.pdbx_seq_one_letter_code
_entity_poly.pdbx_strand_id
1 'polypeptide(L)'
;MSMRAGACLLVIFLFLWLCPDARAWDAYVVRVEDGNTVSVSEKADRDEPTTILRFYGIDAPSLSQPFGPDARDFLLRLMPKGTKVGVDSVGEDDKGAVSALVQVAGTSVNYQLLVEGLAWVNRSTCKAMFCRRWYIQEHQAVVDRRGLWGLNMSTPPWQWSR
;
A
#
# COMPACT_ATOMS: atom_id res chain seq x y z
N MET A 1 21.97 -64.22 26.96
CA MET A 1 20.88 -63.24 27.00
C MET A 1 21.40 -61.92 26.42
N SER A 2 21.12 -61.65 25.18
CA SER A 2 21.61 -60.44 24.50
C SER A 2 20.43 -59.48 24.31
N MET A 3 20.51 -58.33 24.99
CA MET A 3 19.57 -57.21 24.81
C MET A 3 20.00 -56.39 23.59
N ARG A 4 19.19 -56.42 22.54
CA ARG A 4 19.32 -55.54 21.39
C ARG A 4 18.70 -54.17 21.73
N ALA A 5 19.54 -53.12 21.82
CA ALA A 5 19.10 -51.75 21.91
C ALA A 5 18.63 -51.27 20.53
N GLY A 6 17.33 -51.01 20.39
CA GLY A 6 16.75 -50.39 19.21
C GLY A 6 17.02 -48.90 19.20
N ALA A 7 17.81 -48.46 18.23
CA ALA A 7 18.01 -47.04 17.97
C ALA A 7 16.76 -46.47 17.29
N CYS A 8 16.01 -45.63 18.00
CA CYS A 8 14.88 -44.84 17.48
C CYS A 8 15.44 -43.61 16.76
N LEU A 9 15.54 -43.68 15.42
CA LEU A 9 15.89 -42.53 14.58
C LEU A 9 14.70 -41.55 14.52
N LEU A 10 14.80 -40.50 15.30
CA LEU A 10 13.90 -39.35 15.23
C LEU A 10 14.22 -38.54 13.96
N VAL A 11 13.50 -38.79 12.89
CA VAL A 11 13.53 -37.95 11.70
C VAL A 11 12.79 -36.67 12.00
N ILE A 12 13.55 -35.63 12.37
CA ILE A 12 13.02 -34.25 12.48
C ILE A 12 12.81 -33.74 11.06
N PHE A 13 11.57 -33.80 10.58
CA PHE A 13 11.15 -33.07 9.37
C PHE A 13 11.21 -31.59 9.67
N LEU A 14 12.30 -30.95 9.27
CA LEU A 14 12.43 -29.49 9.26
C LEU A 14 11.52 -28.96 8.14
N PHE A 15 10.27 -28.67 8.48
CA PHE A 15 9.39 -27.89 7.62
C PHE A 15 9.97 -26.47 7.56
N LEU A 16 10.84 -26.22 6.60
CA LEU A 16 11.15 -24.87 6.15
C LEU A 16 9.85 -24.28 5.61
N TRP A 17 9.17 -23.54 6.47
CA TRP A 17 8.10 -22.65 6.06
C TRP A 17 8.75 -21.63 5.13
N LEU A 18 8.55 -21.79 3.83
CA LEU A 18 8.73 -20.70 2.87
C LEU A 18 7.68 -19.64 3.26
N CYS A 19 8.04 -18.72 4.14
CA CYS A 19 7.34 -17.44 4.23
C CYS A 19 7.43 -16.83 2.83
N PRO A 20 6.31 -16.48 2.16
CA PRO A 20 6.40 -15.67 0.97
C PRO A 20 7.14 -14.40 1.38
N ASP A 21 8.28 -14.16 0.74
CA ASP A 21 9.11 -12.99 0.97
C ASP A 21 8.24 -11.75 0.76
N ALA A 22 7.88 -11.09 1.86
CA ALA A 22 7.50 -9.69 1.81
C ALA A 22 8.77 -8.96 1.33
N ARG A 23 8.88 -8.77 0.02
CA ARG A 23 10.04 -8.09 -0.58
C ARG A 23 9.91 -6.62 -0.27
N ALA A 24 10.54 -6.21 0.84
CA ALA A 24 10.82 -4.81 1.10
C ALA A 24 12.02 -4.40 0.24
N TRP A 25 11.88 -3.34 -0.55
CA TRP A 25 12.93 -2.81 -1.41
C TRP A 25 12.84 -1.29 -1.52
N ASP A 26 13.93 -0.67 -1.90
CA ASP A 26 13.99 0.78 -2.12
C ASP A 26 13.75 1.10 -3.59
N ALA A 27 13.00 2.17 -3.82
CA ALA A 27 12.77 2.71 -5.16
C ALA A 27 12.82 4.24 -5.16
N TYR A 28 12.79 4.83 -6.34
CA TYR A 28 12.75 6.27 -6.54
C TYR A 28 11.54 6.65 -7.36
N VAL A 29 10.80 7.65 -6.93
CA VAL A 29 9.61 8.15 -7.61
C VAL A 29 9.99 8.73 -8.96
N VAL A 30 9.41 8.21 -10.02
CA VAL A 30 9.50 8.76 -11.38
C VAL A 30 8.33 9.70 -11.63
N ARG A 31 7.11 9.25 -11.30
CA ARG A 31 5.88 10.02 -11.51
C ARG A 31 4.77 9.60 -10.55
N VAL A 32 4.02 10.58 -10.05
CA VAL A 32 2.73 10.35 -9.38
C VAL A 32 1.64 10.38 -10.44
N GLU A 33 0.96 9.26 -10.65
CA GLU A 33 -0.06 9.11 -11.67
C GLU A 33 -1.40 9.71 -11.20
N ASP A 34 -1.84 9.30 -10.03
CA ASP A 34 -3.06 9.75 -9.36
C ASP A 34 -2.91 9.65 -7.82
N GLY A 35 -4.01 9.79 -7.08
CA GLY A 35 -4.01 9.69 -5.61
C GLY A 35 -3.76 8.28 -5.05
N ASN A 36 -3.67 7.26 -5.90
CA ASN A 36 -3.55 5.85 -5.50
C ASN A 36 -2.41 5.10 -6.21
N THR A 37 -1.75 5.75 -7.18
CA THR A 37 -0.81 5.09 -8.10
C THR A 37 0.43 5.94 -8.31
N VAL A 38 1.60 5.33 -8.18
CA VAL A 38 2.89 5.96 -8.43
C VAL A 38 3.78 5.05 -9.29
N SER A 39 4.48 5.65 -10.24
CA SER A 39 5.49 4.99 -11.04
C SER A 39 6.87 5.21 -10.43
N VAL A 40 7.63 4.13 -10.26
CA VAL A 40 8.94 4.15 -9.61
C VAL A 40 10.00 3.45 -10.46
N SER A 41 11.27 3.72 -10.15
CA SER A 41 12.45 3.03 -10.67
C SER A 41 13.34 2.58 -9.52
N GLU A 42 14.02 1.44 -9.68
CA GLU A 42 15.04 0.99 -8.72
C GLU A 42 16.31 1.85 -8.75
N LYS A 43 16.48 2.70 -9.78
CA LYS A 43 17.64 3.57 -9.96
C LYS A 43 17.23 5.03 -9.89
N ALA A 44 17.97 5.82 -9.11
CA ALA A 44 17.68 7.23 -8.86
C ALA A 44 17.77 8.13 -10.12
N ASP A 45 18.57 7.75 -11.10
CA ASP A 45 18.90 8.51 -12.30
C ASP A 45 18.04 8.13 -13.53
N ARG A 46 17.03 7.25 -13.35
CA ARG A 46 16.15 6.85 -14.43
C ARG A 46 14.92 7.74 -14.52
N ASP A 47 14.67 8.22 -15.74
CA ASP A 47 13.42 8.93 -16.09
C ASP A 47 12.29 7.97 -16.48
N GLU A 48 12.64 6.75 -16.86
CA GLU A 48 11.66 5.73 -17.26
C GLU A 48 11.25 4.88 -16.06
N PRO A 49 9.94 4.73 -15.80
CA PRO A 49 9.45 3.87 -14.73
C PRO A 49 9.73 2.40 -15.07
N THR A 50 10.14 1.63 -14.06
CA THR A 50 10.29 0.16 -14.17
C THR A 50 9.13 -0.58 -13.53
N THR A 51 8.43 0.08 -12.59
CA THR A 51 7.35 -0.55 -11.81
C THR A 51 6.25 0.46 -11.52
N ILE A 52 5.01 0.02 -11.64
CA ILE A 52 3.83 0.77 -11.21
C ILE A 52 3.42 0.22 -9.84
N LEU A 53 3.35 1.10 -8.85
CA LEU A 53 2.87 0.77 -7.52
C LEU A 53 1.43 1.27 -7.35
N ARG A 54 0.56 0.41 -6.85
CA ARG A 54 -0.78 0.76 -6.36
C ARG A 54 -0.81 0.63 -4.85
N PHE A 55 -1.33 1.63 -4.16
CA PHE A 55 -1.34 1.62 -2.70
C PHE A 55 -2.30 0.56 -2.16
N TYR A 56 -1.74 -0.43 -1.44
CA TYR A 56 -2.50 -1.52 -0.84
C TYR A 56 -3.50 -1.01 0.19
N GLY A 57 -4.68 -1.61 0.19
CA GLY A 57 -5.69 -1.49 1.25
C GLY A 57 -6.41 -0.16 1.34
N ILE A 58 -6.15 0.77 0.42
CA ILE A 58 -6.85 2.06 0.29
C ILE A 58 -7.26 2.31 -1.16
N ASP A 59 -8.22 3.21 -1.34
CA ASP A 59 -8.56 3.79 -2.64
C ASP A 59 -8.76 5.29 -2.50
N ALA A 60 -8.01 6.08 -3.25
CA ALA A 60 -8.22 7.51 -3.41
C ALA A 60 -9.22 7.81 -4.53
N PRO A 61 -9.86 8.99 -4.54
CA PRO A 61 -10.72 9.40 -5.63
C PRO A 61 -9.98 9.39 -6.96
N SER A 62 -10.64 8.99 -8.05
CA SER A 62 -10.09 9.14 -9.40
C SER A 62 -9.89 10.61 -9.75
N LEU A 63 -9.01 10.93 -10.70
CA LEU A 63 -8.73 12.32 -11.09
C LEU A 63 -9.97 13.11 -11.53
N SER A 64 -11.01 12.42 -12.02
CA SER A 64 -12.29 13.03 -12.41
C SER A 64 -13.28 13.22 -11.25
N GLN A 65 -12.97 12.72 -10.07
CA GLN A 65 -13.79 12.87 -8.87
C GLN A 65 -13.37 14.11 -8.08
N PRO A 66 -14.30 14.68 -7.29
CA PRO A 66 -13.93 15.63 -6.24
C PRO A 66 -12.83 15.05 -5.35
N PHE A 67 -11.84 15.85 -4.99
CA PHE A 67 -10.63 15.47 -4.24
C PHE A 67 -9.65 14.50 -4.94
N GLY A 68 -9.91 14.07 -6.17
CA GLY A 68 -8.93 13.29 -6.93
C GLY A 68 -7.65 14.07 -7.23
N PRO A 69 -7.75 15.29 -7.80
CA PRO A 69 -6.59 16.18 -7.95
C PRO A 69 -5.90 16.49 -6.62
N ASP A 70 -6.66 16.75 -5.54
CA ASP A 70 -6.11 17.07 -4.22
C ASP A 70 -5.27 15.90 -3.65
N ALA A 71 -5.76 14.66 -3.79
CA ALA A 71 -5.03 13.46 -3.38
C ALA A 71 -3.71 13.31 -4.16
N ARG A 72 -3.75 13.53 -5.47
CA ARG A 72 -2.54 13.52 -6.31
C ARG A 72 -1.58 14.64 -5.91
N ASP A 73 -2.06 15.85 -5.71
CA ASP A 73 -1.23 17.00 -5.32
C ASP A 73 -0.62 16.81 -3.94
N PHE A 74 -1.33 16.15 -3.01
CA PHE A 74 -0.78 15.74 -1.72
C PHE A 74 0.41 14.81 -1.91
N LEU A 75 0.29 13.79 -2.77
CA LEU A 75 1.39 12.87 -3.06
C LEU A 75 2.56 13.57 -3.77
N LEU A 76 2.31 14.50 -4.69
CA LEU A 76 3.35 15.28 -5.35
C LEU A 76 4.16 16.14 -4.36
N ARG A 77 3.54 16.62 -3.29
CA ARG A 77 4.23 17.34 -2.20
C ARG A 77 5.00 16.38 -1.28
N LEU A 78 4.40 15.23 -0.96
CA LEU A 78 4.99 14.25 -0.03
C LEU A 78 6.17 13.51 -0.65
N MET A 79 6.05 13.15 -1.92
CA MET A 79 7.05 12.37 -2.65
C MET A 79 7.21 12.87 -4.09
N PRO A 80 7.82 14.06 -4.29
CA PRO A 80 8.13 14.55 -5.63
C PRO A 80 9.07 13.60 -6.37
N LYS A 81 9.19 13.79 -7.71
CA LYS A 81 10.12 13.00 -8.54
C LYS A 81 11.52 12.96 -7.91
N GLY A 82 12.12 11.77 -7.91
CA GLY A 82 13.44 11.50 -7.32
C GLY A 82 13.41 11.17 -5.83
N THR A 83 12.25 11.26 -5.16
CA THR A 83 12.13 10.86 -3.76
C THR A 83 12.40 9.36 -3.61
N LYS A 84 13.28 9.00 -2.68
CA LYS A 84 13.51 7.62 -2.27
C LYS A 84 12.32 7.12 -1.43
N VAL A 85 11.76 5.99 -1.80
CA VAL A 85 10.64 5.33 -1.11
C VAL A 85 11.00 3.90 -0.74
N GLY A 86 10.58 3.47 0.44
CA GLY A 86 10.56 2.06 0.81
C GLY A 86 9.27 1.43 0.33
N VAL A 87 9.36 0.25 -0.27
CA VAL A 87 8.23 -0.49 -0.85
C VAL A 87 8.11 -1.85 -0.21
N ASP A 88 7.00 -2.13 0.46
CA ASP A 88 6.64 -3.46 0.94
C ASP A 88 5.57 -4.02 0.01
N SER A 89 5.96 -4.92 -0.90
CA SER A 89 5.06 -5.57 -1.84
C SER A 89 4.13 -6.55 -1.14
N VAL A 90 2.83 -6.45 -1.41
CA VAL A 90 1.79 -7.35 -0.88
C VAL A 90 1.31 -8.33 -1.97
N GLY A 91 1.50 -8.00 -3.24
CA GLY A 91 1.08 -8.79 -4.39
C GLY A 91 1.02 -7.95 -5.66
N GLU A 92 0.44 -8.49 -6.69
CA GLU A 92 0.20 -7.78 -7.95
C GLU A 92 -1.30 -7.76 -8.27
N ASP A 93 -1.75 -6.72 -8.93
CA ASP A 93 -3.11 -6.65 -9.45
C ASP A 93 -3.21 -7.31 -10.84
N ASP A 94 -4.45 -7.48 -11.34
CA ASP A 94 -4.73 -8.12 -12.64
C ASP A 94 -4.10 -7.38 -13.84
N LYS A 95 -3.58 -6.18 -13.64
CA LYS A 95 -2.93 -5.34 -14.65
C LYS A 95 -1.41 -5.31 -14.52
N GLY A 96 -0.84 -6.09 -13.58
CA GLY A 96 0.60 -6.16 -13.34
C GLY A 96 1.16 -4.99 -12.54
N ALA A 97 0.31 -4.18 -11.88
CA ALA A 97 0.78 -3.19 -10.92
C ALA A 97 1.03 -3.87 -9.57
N VAL A 98 2.15 -3.52 -8.93
CA VAL A 98 2.51 -4.03 -7.62
C VAL A 98 1.64 -3.36 -6.56
N SER A 99 0.85 -4.16 -5.84
CA SER A 99 0.11 -3.70 -4.66
C SER A 99 1.06 -3.59 -3.48
N ALA A 100 1.22 -2.38 -2.91
CA ALA A 100 2.28 -2.12 -1.95
C ALA A 100 1.88 -1.20 -0.79
N LEU A 101 2.58 -1.39 0.34
CA LEU A 101 2.74 -0.37 1.37
C LEU A 101 3.96 0.47 1.00
N VAL A 102 3.77 1.78 0.92
CA VAL A 102 4.84 2.71 0.52
C VAL A 102 5.20 3.60 1.69
N GLN A 103 6.50 3.83 1.90
CA GLN A 103 7.03 4.65 2.98
C GLN A 103 7.97 5.72 2.43
N VAL A 104 7.86 6.92 2.99
CA VAL A 104 8.81 8.03 2.79
C VAL A 104 9.39 8.39 4.14
N ALA A 105 10.72 8.31 4.29
CA ALA A 105 11.42 8.61 5.54
C ALA A 105 10.78 7.91 6.78
N GLY A 106 10.37 6.63 6.60
CA GLY A 106 9.76 5.83 7.66
C GLY A 106 8.28 6.11 7.93
N THR A 107 7.66 7.05 7.19
CA THR A 107 6.23 7.37 7.32
C THR A 107 5.43 6.68 6.22
N SER A 108 4.37 5.96 6.60
CA SER A 108 3.49 5.27 5.64
C SER A 108 2.66 6.27 4.83
N VAL A 109 2.87 6.27 3.52
CA VAL A 109 2.12 7.10 2.55
C VAL A 109 0.65 6.70 2.53
N ASN A 110 0.36 5.38 2.50
CA ASN A 110 -1.00 4.83 2.53
C ASN A 110 -1.79 5.38 3.75
N TYR A 111 -1.14 5.38 4.93
CA TYR A 111 -1.77 5.87 6.16
C TYR A 111 -1.96 7.38 6.15
N GLN A 112 -1.01 8.15 5.60
CA GLN A 112 -1.12 9.61 5.53
C GLN A 112 -2.30 10.07 4.67
N LEU A 113 -2.59 9.38 3.57
CA LEU A 113 -3.79 9.66 2.77
C LEU A 113 -5.09 9.50 3.57
N LEU A 114 -5.15 8.53 4.50
CA LEU A 114 -6.28 8.36 5.41
C LEU A 114 -6.33 9.46 6.48
N VAL A 115 -5.15 9.88 7.00
CA VAL A 115 -5.05 10.98 7.98
C VAL A 115 -5.59 12.29 7.41
N GLU A 116 -5.25 12.57 6.15
CA GLU A 116 -5.70 13.78 5.44
C GLU A 116 -7.14 13.68 4.91
N GLY A 117 -7.77 12.50 5.03
CA GLY A 117 -9.11 12.26 4.48
C GLY A 117 -9.14 12.28 2.96
N LEU A 118 -8.07 11.81 2.31
CA LEU A 118 -7.92 11.81 0.85
C LEU A 118 -8.09 10.40 0.23
N ALA A 119 -8.43 9.40 1.05
CA ALA A 119 -8.68 8.04 0.61
C ALA A 119 -9.70 7.34 1.53
N TRP A 120 -10.33 6.29 0.99
CA TRP A 120 -11.09 5.30 1.75
C TRP A 120 -10.23 4.07 2.06
N VAL A 121 -10.51 3.40 3.18
CA VAL A 121 -9.99 2.05 3.39
C VAL A 121 -10.77 1.09 2.49
N ASN A 122 -10.07 0.39 1.61
CA ASN A 122 -10.66 -0.65 0.78
C ASN A 122 -10.87 -1.92 1.60
N ARG A 123 -12.09 -2.13 2.09
CA ARG A 123 -12.45 -3.26 2.94
C ARG A 123 -12.37 -4.63 2.24
N SER A 124 -12.38 -4.65 0.90
CA SER A 124 -12.24 -5.88 0.14
C SER A 124 -10.80 -6.38 0.09
N THR A 125 -9.81 -5.49 0.08
CA THR A 125 -8.39 -5.80 -0.01
C THR A 125 -7.65 -5.68 1.32
N CYS A 126 -8.01 -4.72 2.18
CA CYS A 126 -7.36 -4.50 3.47
C CYS A 126 -7.77 -5.56 4.50
N LYS A 127 -7.03 -6.68 4.56
CA LYS A 127 -7.32 -7.83 5.44
C LYS A 127 -6.30 -8.03 6.56
N ALA A 128 -5.16 -7.34 6.52
CA ALA A 128 -4.11 -7.45 7.53
C ALA A 128 -4.53 -6.86 8.88
N MET A 129 -3.85 -7.26 9.96
CA MET A 129 -4.17 -6.78 11.31
C MET A 129 -4.07 -5.25 11.45
N PHE A 130 -3.15 -4.61 10.75
CA PHE A 130 -3.00 -3.16 10.79
C PHE A 130 -4.19 -2.41 10.19
N CYS A 131 -5.01 -3.05 9.34
CA CYS A 131 -6.22 -2.44 8.76
C CYS A 131 -7.23 -2.00 9.81
N ARG A 132 -7.25 -2.62 11.00
CA ARG A 132 -8.08 -2.16 12.13
C ARG A 132 -7.75 -0.72 12.51
N ARG A 133 -6.46 -0.38 12.55
CA ARG A 133 -5.99 0.97 12.85
C ARG A 133 -6.38 1.95 11.74
N TRP A 134 -6.39 1.49 10.48
CA TRP A 134 -6.79 2.30 9.35
C TRP A 134 -8.28 2.63 9.36
N TYR A 135 -9.15 1.68 9.76
CA TYR A 135 -10.58 1.95 9.95
C TYR A 135 -10.84 3.02 11.03
N ILE A 136 -10.08 2.98 12.10
CA ILE A 136 -10.18 3.99 13.17
C ILE A 136 -9.75 5.36 12.62
N GLN A 137 -8.67 5.39 11.84
CA GLN A 137 -8.17 6.64 11.24
C GLN A 137 -9.13 7.21 10.20
N GLU A 138 -9.70 6.38 9.34
CA GLU A 138 -10.75 6.79 8.39
C GLU A 138 -11.95 7.40 9.16
N HIS A 139 -12.41 6.71 10.21
CA HIS A 139 -13.49 7.21 11.04
C HIS A 139 -13.16 8.56 11.69
N GLN A 140 -11.94 8.73 12.16
CA GLN A 140 -11.50 10.01 12.72
C GLN A 140 -11.52 11.12 11.66
N ALA A 141 -11.06 10.83 10.44
CA ALA A 141 -11.12 11.79 9.33
C ALA A 141 -12.58 12.17 8.98
N VAL A 142 -13.52 11.20 9.05
CA VAL A 142 -14.96 11.45 8.89
C VAL A 142 -15.49 12.39 9.97
N VAL A 143 -15.18 12.12 11.24
CA VAL A 143 -15.63 12.95 12.39
C VAL A 143 -15.10 14.38 12.27
N ASP A 144 -13.83 14.52 11.89
CA ASP A 144 -13.15 15.80 11.73
C ASP A 144 -13.50 16.50 10.40
N ARG A 145 -14.28 15.86 9.52
CA ARG A 145 -14.61 16.35 8.18
C ARG A 145 -13.41 16.72 7.33
N ARG A 146 -12.33 15.93 7.41
CA ARG A 146 -11.10 16.17 6.64
C ARG A 146 -11.27 15.78 5.18
N GLY A 147 -10.66 16.56 4.29
CA GLY A 147 -10.61 16.26 2.86
C GLY A 147 -11.98 15.95 2.27
N LEU A 148 -12.12 14.79 1.63
CA LEU A 148 -13.36 14.32 0.99
C LEU A 148 -14.55 14.20 1.96
N TRP A 149 -14.30 14.05 3.26
CA TRP A 149 -15.33 13.92 4.29
C TRP A 149 -15.96 15.26 4.69
N GLY A 150 -15.38 16.37 4.24
CA GLY A 150 -16.00 17.70 4.33
C GLY A 150 -17.20 17.89 3.40
N LEU A 151 -17.32 17.04 2.36
CA LEU A 151 -18.47 17.03 1.47
C LEU A 151 -19.64 16.27 2.10
N ASN A 152 -20.86 16.74 1.86
CA ASN A 152 -22.08 16.07 2.38
C ASN A 152 -22.32 14.68 1.75
N MET A 153 -21.73 14.42 0.59
CA MET A 153 -21.80 13.13 -0.12
C MET A 153 -20.45 12.84 -0.78
N SER A 154 -19.66 11.96 -0.19
CA SER A 154 -18.45 11.43 -0.79
C SER A 154 -18.74 10.05 -1.39
N THR A 155 -18.66 9.94 -2.73
CA THR A 155 -18.86 8.67 -3.44
C THR A 155 -17.51 7.98 -3.58
N PRO A 156 -17.35 6.75 -3.11
CA PRO A 156 -16.08 6.03 -3.25
C PRO A 156 -15.82 5.64 -4.72
N PRO A 157 -14.54 5.47 -5.12
CA PRO A 157 -14.17 5.22 -6.52
C PRO A 157 -14.88 4.02 -7.17
N TRP A 158 -15.13 2.96 -6.40
CA TRP A 158 -15.81 1.76 -6.91
C TRP A 158 -17.33 1.94 -7.13
N GLN A 159 -17.89 3.06 -6.71
CA GLN A 159 -19.30 3.45 -6.97
C GLN A 159 -19.41 4.65 -7.92
N TRP A 160 -18.27 5.22 -8.32
CA TRP A 160 -18.23 6.36 -9.22
C TRP A 160 -18.48 5.92 -10.66
N SER A 161 -19.64 6.27 -11.19
CA SER A 161 -19.94 6.15 -12.62
C SER A 161 -19.55 7.44 -13.34
N ARG A 162 -18.82 7.32 -14.43
CA ARG A 162 -18.54 8.43 -15.36
C ARG A 162 -19.76 8.79 -16.15
#